data_72ab413791d6d04b8ac90ba1d9957a38
#
_entry.id   72ab413791d6d04b8ac90ba1d9957a38
#
_cell.length_a   1.000
_cell.length_b   1.000
_cell.length_c   1.000
_cell.angle_alpha   90.00
_cell.angle_beta   90.00
_cell.angle_gamma   90.00
#
_symmetry.space_group_name_H-M   'P 1'
#
loop_
_entity.id
_entity.type
_entity.pdbx_description
1 polymer ?
#
loop_
_entity_poly.entity_id
_entity_poly.type
_entity_poly.pdbx_seq_one_letter_code
_entity_poly.pdbx_strand_id
1 'polypeptide(L)'
;VLTYRDGKLFKAVTRGNGEVGEVITPNAKTFVNVPLQIPYQGELILRGEAVITYADFEKINGEIEDVDARYKNPRNLCSGSVRQLNSQITAQRKVHFFAFALVRAEGVDFKNSREEQFIFLQKQGFETVEYKAVTADTMQEAVAWFEEKITDYPVPSDGLVLLLDDIAYGESLGRTAKFPRNAIAFKWADEQAETTLREVEWSASRTGLINPVAI
;
A
#
# COMPACT_ATOMS: atom_id res chain seq x y z
N VAL A 1 2.52 -2.13 8.17
CA VAL A 1 3.61 -1.56 8.98
C VAL A 1 4.63 -2.65 9.24
N LEU A 2 5.88 -2.40 8.93
CA LEU A 2 7.00 -3.29 9.25
C LEU A 2 7.87 -2.65 10.33
N THR A 3 8.28 -3.44 11.30
CA THR A 3 9.22 -3.04 12.35
C THR A 3 10.44 -3.95 12.30
N TYR A 4 11.62 -3.35 12.28
CA TYR A 4 12.90 -4.04 12.36
C TYR A 4 13.61 -3.64 13.66
N ARG A 5 14.32 -4.59 14.25
CA ARG A 5 15.20 -4.38 15.41
C ARG A 5 16.47 -5.18 15.21
N ASP A 6 17.60 -4.59 15.56
CA ASP A 6 18.91 -5.24 15.41
C ASP A 6 19.12 -5.82 14.00
N GLY A 7 18.69 -5.05 12.98
CA GLY A 7 18.78 -5.43 11.58
C GLY A 7 17.84 -6.57 11.13
N LYS A 8 16.89 -7.03 11.93
CA LYS A 8 16.00 -8.15 11.61
C LYS A 8 14.54 -7.75 11.63
N LEU A 9 13.75 -8.33 10.72
CA LEU A 9 12.29 -8.17 10.75
C LEU A 9 11.72 -8.72 12.05
N PHE A 10 11.32 -7.82 12.92
CA PHE A 10 10.76 -8.12 14.24
C PHE A 10 9.24 -8.33 14.17
N LYS A 11 8.51 -7.40 13.53
CA LYS A 11 7.05 -7.42 13.52
C LYS A 11 6.48 -6.83 12.24
N ALA A 12 5.40 -7.42 11.74
CA ALA A 12 4.57 -6.89 10.67
C ALA A 12 3.11 -6.83 11.11
N VAL A 13 2.44 -5.70 10.84
CA VAL A 13 1.05 -5.44 11.27
C VAL A 13 0.26 -4.82 10.14
N THR A 14 -0.99 -5.26 9.95
CA THR A 14 -1.92 -4.63 9.00
C THR A 14 -2.32 -3.23 9.47
N ARG A 15 -2.89 -2.41 8.58
CA ARG A 15 -3.40 -1.08 8.92
C ARG A 15 -4.50 -1.13 9.99
N GLY A 16 -5.35 -2.16 9.96
CA GLY A 16 -6.53 -2.26 10.81
C GLY A 16 -7.44 -1.02 10.70
N ASN A 17 -7.82 -0.49 11.85
CA ASN A 17 -8.59 0.76 11.96
C ASN A 17 -7.69 2.02 12.07
N GLY A 18 -6.38 1.86 11.98
CA GLY A 18 -5.38 2.92 12.14
C GLY A 18 -4.68 2.91 13.50
N GLU A 19 -5.27 2.33 14.52
CA GLU A 19 -4.74 2.19 15.88
C GLU A 19 -4.40 0.72 16.20
N VAL A 20 -5.29 -0.19 15.84
CA VAL A 20 -5.15 -1.64 16.09
C VAL A 20 -5.18 -2.37 14.76
N GLY A 21 -4.19 -3.22 14.54
CA GLY A 21 -4.07 -4.07 13.36
C GLY A 21 -3.69 -5.50 13.73
N GLU A 22 -3.88 -6.42 12.79
CA GLU A 22 -3.53 -7.84 12.95
C GLU A 22 -2.03 -8.04 12.77
N VAL A 23 -1.42 -8.86 13.60
CA VAL A 23 -0.02 -9.28 13.45
C VAL A 23 0.08 -10.33 12.34
N ILE A 24 0.81 -10.00 11.29
CA ILE A 24 1.00 -10.84 10.10
C ILE A 24 2.48 -11.18 9.85
N THR A 25 3.30 -11.15 10.88
CA THR A 25 4.76 -11.36 10.74
C THR A 25 5.13 -12.66 10.02
N PRO A 26 4.50 -13.81 10.29
CA PRO A 26 4.79 -15.04 9.55
C PRO A 26 4.54 -14.91 8.04
N ASN A 27 3.46 -14.22 7.66
CA ASN A 27 3.09 -13.98 6.27
C ASN A 27 4.05 -12.98 5.62
N ALA A 28 4.35 -11.86 6.29
CA ALA A 28 5.25 -10.85 5.78
C ALA A 28 6.67 -11.37 5.52
N LYS A 29 7.12 -12.39 6.27
CA LYS A 29 8.40 -13.08 6.01
C LYS A 29 8.43 -13.84 4.68
N THR A 30 7.30 -14.09 4.07
CA THR A 30 7.20 -14.78 2.77
C THR A 30 6.98 -13.83 1.60
N PHE A 31 6.88 -12.52 1.85
CA PHE A 31 6.74 -11.54 0.78
C PHE A 31 7.99 -11.54 -0.10
N VAL A 32 7.80 -11.41 -1.40
CA VAL A 32 8.84 -11.60 -2.41
C VAL A 32 10.04 -10.68 -2.21
N ASN A 33 9.78 -9.41 -1.81
CA ASN A 33 10.74 -8.34 -1.76
C ASN A 33 10.92 -7.70 -0.37
N VAL A 34 10.45 -8.36 0.69
CA VAL A 34 10.70 -7.89 2.06
C VAL A 34 12.02 -8.47 2.57
N PRO A 35 13.05 -7.66 2.82
CA PRO A 35 14.31 -8.14 3.36
C PRO A 35 14.11 -8.64 4.80
N LEU A 36 14.52 -9.88 5.09
CA LEU A 36 14.45 -10.41 6.45
C LEU A 36 15.53 -9.84 7.36
N GLN A 37 16.62 -9.34 6.75
CA GLN A 37 17.73 -8.67 7.41
C GLN A 37 18.10 -7.41 6.63
N ILE A 38 18.43 -6.35 7.35
CA ILE A 38 18.84 -5.05 6.82
C ILE A 38 20.15 -4.58 7.45
N PRO A 39 20.94 -3.72 6.79
CA PRO A 39 22.19 -3.18 7.34
C PRO A 39 22.00 -2.33 8.60
N TYR A 40 20.92 -1.56 8.67
CA TYR A 40 20.65 -0.67 9.79
C TYR A 40 20.30 -1.45 11.06
N GLN A 41 21.00 -1.17 12.18
CA GLN A 41 20.88 -1.94 13.42
C GLN A 41 19.97 -1.29 14.47
N GLY A 42 19.51 -0.06 14.27
CA GLY A 42 18.54 0.60 15.14
C GLY A 42 17.11 0.11 14.94
N GLU A 43 16.17 0.67 15.69
CA GLU A 43 14.76 0.41 15.45
C GLU A 43 14.30 1.15 14.17
N LEU A 44 13.87 0.40 13.18
CA LEU A 44 13.29 0.92 11.94
C LEU A 44 11.80 0.59 11.89
N ILE A 45 10.96 1.61 11.70
CA ILE A 45 9.52 1.45 11.47
C ILE A 45 9.17 2.12 10.15
N LEU A 46 8.53 1.37 9.25
CA LEU A 46 8.11 1.87 7.95
C LEU A 46 6.69 1.42 7.62
N ARG A 47 6.05 2.18 6.74
CA ARG A 47 4.76 1.85 6.14
C ARG A 47 4.94 1.56 4.66
N GLY A 48 4.13 0.65 4.16
CA GLY A 48 4.08 0.32 2.75
C GLY A 48 2.75 -0.33 2.39
N GLU A 49 2.59 -0.61 1.12
CA GLU A 49 1.44 -1.33 0.59
C GLU A 49 1.86 -2.73 0.18
N ALA A 50 1.08 -3.72 0.61
CA ALA A 50 1.20 -5.09 0.14
C ALA A 50 0.33 -5.26 -1.10
N VAL A 51 0.89 -5.77 -2.17
CA VAL A 51 0.22 -5.89 -3.47
C VAL A 51 0.54 -7.23 -4.14
N ILE A 52 -0.33 -7.65 -5.05
CA ILE A 52 -0.09 -8.74 -5.99
C ILE A 52 -0.12 -8.14 -7.39
N THR A 53 0.84 -8.51 -8.24
CA THR A 53 0.90 -8.02 -9.62
C THR A 53 -0.29 -8.53 -10.43
N TYR A 54 -0.65 -7.83 -11.51
CA TYR A 54 -1.69 -8.30 -12.43
C TYR A 54 -1.35 -9.68 -13.01
N ALA A 55 -0.09 -9.90 -13.40
CA ALA A 55 0.35 -11.18 -13.97
C ALA A 55 0.22 -12.35 -12.97
N ASP A 56 0.64 -12.14 -11.71
CA ASP A 56 0.48 -13.18 -10.68
C ASP A 56 -1.00 -13.39 -10.31
N PHE A 57 -1.81 -12.32 -10.30
CA PHE A 57 -3.25 -12.41 -10.08
C PHE A 57 -3.95 -13.26 -11.15
N GLU A 58 -3.67 -13.01 -12.43
CA GLU A 58 -4.25 -13.77 -13.54
C GLU A 58 -3.88 -15.24 -13.45
N LYS A 59 -2.59 -15.52 -13.16
CA LYS A 59 -2.11 -16.89 -13.00
C LYS A 59 -2.83 -17.61 -11.86
N ILE A 60 -2.86 -17.01 -10.66
CA ILE A 60 -3.48 -17.59 -9.47
C ILE A 60 -4.99 -17.81 -9.69
N ASN A 61 -5.67 -16.82 -10.27
CA ASN A 61 -7.10 -16.92 -10.57
C ASN A 61 -7.41 -17.97 -11.62
N GLY A 62 -6.52 -18.14 -12.61
CA GLY A 62 -6.65 -19.17 -13.65
C GLY A 62 -6.54 -20.60 -13.11
N GLU A 63 -5.83 -20.80 -11.99
CA GLU A 63 -5.68 -22.09 -11.32
C GLU A 63 -6.90 -22.46 -10.44
N ILE A 64 -7.83 -21.52 -10.19
CA ILE A 64 -9.06 -21.77 -9.41
C ILE A 64 -10.12 -22.34 -10.36
N GLU A 65 -10.44 -23.61 -10.18
CA GLU A 65 -11.42 -24.33 -11.02
C GLU A 65 -12.83 -23.76 -10.86
N ASP A 66 -13.26 -23.48 -9.62
CA ASP A 66 -14.56 -22.89 -9.34
C ASP A 66 -14.58 -21.41 -9.68
N VAL A 67 -15.32 -21.06 -10.73
CA VAL A 67 -15.42 -19.67 -11.23
C VAL A 67 -16.00 -18.73 -10.19
N ASP A 68 -16.93 -19.18 -9.37
CA ASP A 68 -17.56 -18.38 -8.33
C ASP A 68 -16.63 -18.11 -7.12
N ALA A 69 -15.60 -18.96 -6.95
CA ALA A 69 -14.55 -18.80 -5.95
C ALA A 69 -13.40 -17.87 -6.40
N ARG A 70 -13.38 -17.43 -7.65
CA ARG A 70 -12.34 -16.55 -8.17
C ARG A 70 -12.40 -15.16 -7.54
N TYR A 71 -11.22 -14.59 -7.34
CA TYR A 71 -11.11 -13.23 -6.81
C TYR A 71 -11.47 -12.20 -7.88
N LYS A 72 -12.16 -11.14 -7.48
CA LYS A 72 -12.62 -10.10 -8.42
C LYS A 72 -11.50 -9.17 -8.89
N ASN A 73 -10.48 -8.97 -8.06
CA ASN A 73 -9.35 -8.09 -8.38
C ASN A 73 -8.11 -8.43 -7.53
N PRO A 74 -6.91 -7.96 -7.92
CA PRO A 74 -5.66 -8.21 -7.20
C PRO A 74 -5.69 -7.74 -5.74
N ARG A 75 -6.39 -6.65 -5.44
CA ARG A 75 -6.50 -6.09 -4.08
C ARG A 75 -7.24 -7.05 -3.14
N ASN A 76 -8.33 -7.66 -3.59
CA ASN A 76 -9.08 -8.63 -2.82
C ASN A 76 -8.25 -9.89 -2.57
N LEU A 77 -7.56 -10.40 -3.60
CA LEU A 77 -6.63 -11.52 -3.46
C LEU A 77 -5.53 -11.21 -2.45
N CYS A 78 -4.89 -10.04 -2.56
CA CYS A 78 -3.82 -9.63 -1.64
C CYS A 78 -4.32 -9.51 -0.21
N SER A 79 -5.45 -8.84 0.02
CA SER A 79 -6.06 -8.68 1.34
C SER A 79 -6.36 -10.02 2.02
N GLY A 80 -6.84 -11.02 1.27
CA GLY A 80 -7.02 -12.39 1.75
C GLY A 80 -5.70 -13.12 1.98
N SER A 81 -4.69 -12.84 1.16
CA SER A 81 -3.38 -13.53 1.21
C SER A 81 -2.55 -13.15 2.42
N VAL A 82 -2.53 -11.87 2.80
CA VAL A 82 -1.72 -11.38 3.92
C VAL A 82 -2.24 -11.84 5.29
N ARG A 83 -3.46 -12.37 5.36
CA ARG A 83 -4.12 -12.83 6.60
C ARG A 83 -4.25 -14.36 6.68
N GLN A 84 -3.58 -15.09 5.81
CA GLN A 84 -3.64 -16.56 5.86
C GLN A 84 -3.05 -17.10 7.16
N LEU A 85 -3.72 -18.07 7.76
CA LEU A 85 -3.21 -18.78 8.95
C LEU A 85 -1.95 -19.59 8.62
N ASN A 86 -1.90 -20.15 7.41
CA ASN A 86 -0.72 -20.82 6.88
C ASN A 86 0.06 -19.89 5.94
N SER A 87 1.22 -19.45 6.37
CA SER A 87 2.09 -18.55 5.59
C SER A 87 2.63 -19.17 4.29
N GLN A 88 2.59 -20.49 4.13
CA GLN A 88 2.95 -21.12 2.86
C GLN A 88 1.96 -20.77 1.74
N ILE A 89 0.68 -20.58 2.06
CA ILE A 89 -0.31 -20.08 1.11
C ILE A 89 0.04 -18.67 0.67
N THR A 90 0.45 -17.81 1.61
CA THR A 90 0.92 -16.46 1.29
C THR A 90 2.15 -16.48 0.39
N ALA A 91 3.10 -17.39 0.65
CA ALA A 91 4.30 -17.56 -0.17
C ALA A 91 3.96 -17.91 -1.63
N GLN A 92 3.01 -18.79 -1.86
CA GLN A 92 2.56 -19.19 -3.20
C GLN A 92 1.89 -18.03 -3.96
N ARG A 93 1.32 -17.06 -3.25
CA ARG A 93 0.61 -15.92 -3.84
C ARG A 93 1.48 -14.72 -4.18
N LYS A 94 2.80 -14.83 -3.95
CA LYS A 94 3.81 -13.84 -4.36
C LYS A 94 3.45 -12.40 -4.02
N VAL A 95 3.13 -12.16 -2.76
CA VAL A 95 2.85 -10.81 -2.28
C VAL A 95 4.12 -9.96 -2.33
N HIS A 96 4.05 -8.77 -2.92
CA HIS A 96 5.08 -7.75 -2.92
C HIS A 96 4.74 -6.66 -1.90
N PHE A 97 5.76 -5.94 -1.46
CA PHE A 97 5.61 -4.82 -0.54
C PHE A 97 6.37 -3.60 -1.07
N PHE A 98 5.69 -2.48 -1.20
CA PHE A 98 6.30 -1.21 -1.60
C PHE A 98 6.22 -0.21 -0.45
N ALA A 99 7.38 0.25 0.03
CA ALA A 99 7.46 1.23 1.09
C ALA A 99 7.04 2.61 0.58
N PHE A 100 6.18 3.31 1.33
CA PHE A 100 5.75 4.66 0.99
C PHE A 100 5.99 5.69 2.12
N ALA A 101 6.39 5.26 3.31
CA ALA A 101 6.74 6.17 4.38
C ALA A 101 7.69 5.54 5.40
N LEU A 102 8.70 6.29 5.80
CA LEU A 102 9.48 6.02 6.98
C LEU A 102 8.79 6.66 8.20
N VAL A 103 8.57 5.88 9.25
CA VAL A 103 7.95 6.34 10.49
C VAL A 103 9.01 6.64 11.54
N ARG A 104 10.03 5.78 11.66
CA ARG A 104 11.09 5.91 12.65
C ARG A 104 12.37 5.25 12.17
N ALA A 105 13.48 5.95 12.32
CA ALA A 105 14.84 5.42 12.29
C ALA A 105 15.69 6.28 13.22
N GLU A 106 16.11 5.73 14.35
CA GLU A 106 16.84 6.47 15.36
C GLU A 106 18.26 6.79 14.93
N GLY A 107 18.74 8.01 15.23
CA GLY A 107 20.12 8.42 14.97
C GLY A 107 20.47 8.66 13.51
N VAL A 108 19.47 8.72 12.62
CA VAL A 108 19.68 9.04 11.20
C VAL A 108 19.20 10.47 10.91
N ASP A 109 20.09 11.29 10.38
CA ASP A 109 19.75 12.62 9.88
C ASP A 109 19.28 12.54 8.43
N PHE A 110 18.02 12.87 8.19
CA PHE A 110 17.40 12.91 6.86
C PHE A 110 17.44 14.31 6.24
N LYS A 111 18.19 15.25 6.79
CA LYS A 111 18.30 16.63 6.30
C LYS A 111 16.93 17.30 6.08
N ASN A 112 15.98 16.95 6.90
CA ASN A 112 14.59 17.43 6.82
C ASN A 112 13.89 17.10 5.49
N SER A 113 14.30 16.05 4.76
CA SER A 113 13.78 15.65 3.45
C SER A 113 13.16 14.25 3.47
N ARG A 114 11.96 14.09 2.92
CA ARG A 114 11.33 12.78 2.71
C ARG A 114 11.98 12.00 1.58
N GLU A 115 12.54 12.68 0.59
CA GLU A 115 13.31 12.01 -0.44
C GLU A 115 14.52 11.30 0.17
N GLU A 116 15.24 11.92 1.11
CA GLU A 116 16.32 11.26 1.84
C GLU A 116 15.83 10.05 2.65
N GLN A 117 14.58 10.08 3.15
CA GLN A 117 13.97 8.91 3.78
C GLN A 117 13.74 7.76 2.78
N PHE A 118 13.28 8.04 1.56
CA PHE A 118 13.13 7.03 0.50
C PHE A 118 14.49 6.44 0.09
N ILE A 119 15.49 7.29 -0.12
CA ILE A 119 16.87 6.87 -0.44
C ILE A 119 17.43 5.96 0.67
N PHE A 120 17.18 6.31 1.93
CA PHE A 120 17.57 5.48 3.07
C PHE A 120 16.90 4.11 3.03
N LEU A 121 15.58 4.04 2.81
CA LEU A 121 14.84 2.78 2.71
C LEU A 121 15.37 1.91 1.56
N GLN A 122 15.64 2.49 0.41
CA GLN A 122 16.23 1.78 -0.73
C GLN A 122 17.63 1.21 -0.40
N LYS A 123 18.45 1.95 0.33
CA LYS A 123 19.75 1.47 0.84
C LYS A 123 19.63 0.32 1.84
N GLN A 124 18.47 0.20 2.53
CA GLN A 124 18.19 -0.94 3.38
C GLN A 124 17.65 -2.16 2.59
N GLY A 125 17.46 -2.05 1.28
CA GLY A 125 16.98 -3.12 0.41
C GLY A 125 15.45 -3.14 0.23
N PHE A 126 14.74 -2.10 0.63
CA PHE A 126 13.31 -1.99 0.35
C PHE A 126 13.06 -1.43 -1.05
N GLU A 127 12.10 -2.01 -1.73
CA GLU A 127 11.46 -1.34 -2.86
C GLU A 127 10.51 -0.26 -2.34
N THR A 128 10.62 0.93 -2.90
CA THR A 128 9.72 2.05 -2.59
C THR A 128 8.67 2.19 -3.68
N VAL A 129 7.53 2.83 -3.36
CA VAL A 129 6.64 3.33 -4.40
C VAL A 129 7.42 4.24 -5.34
N GLU A 130 7.04 4.27 -6.60
CA GLU A 130 7.67 5.18 -7.55
C GLU A 130 7.33 6.62 -7.20
N TYR A 131 8.32 7.49 -7.21
CA TYR A 131 8.17 8.90 -6.85
C TYR A 131 9.00 9.80 -7.76
N LYS A 132 8.61 11.06 -7.81
CA LYS A 132 9.37 12.15 -8.43
C LYS A 132 9.40 13.34 -7.49
N ALA A 133 10.57 13.91 -7.27
CA ALA A 133 10.68 15.23 -6.66
C ALA A 133 10.20 16.28 -7.66
N VAL A 134 9.28 17.15 -7.23
CA VAL A 134 8.65 18.16 -8.07
C VAL A 134 8.59 19.51 -7.38
N THR A 135 8.52 20.56 -8.18
CA THR A 135 8.18 21.92 -7.75
C THR A 135 6.78 22.29 -8.23
N ALA A 136 6.27 23.44 -7.84
CA ALA A 136 5.00 23.96 -8.34
C ALA A 136 4.96 24.02 -9.89
N ASP A 137 6.10 24.35 -10.52
CA ASP A 137 6.20 24.51 -11.98
C ASP A 137 6.26 23.16 -12.72
N THR A 138 6.82 22.12 -12.09
CA THR A 138 7.03 20.79 -12.72
C THR A 138 5.98 19.76 -12.32
N MET A 139 5.08 20.10 -11.40
CA MET A 139 4.07 19.17 -10.87
C MET A 139 3.14 18.63 -11.96
N GLN A 140 2.67 19.50 -12.86
CA GLN A 140 1.74 19.08 -13.94
C GLN A 140 2.39 18.10 -14.91
N GLU A 141 3.65 18.32 -15.27
CA GLU A 141 4.42 17.37 -16.08
C GLU A 141 4.56 16.02 -15.41
N ALA A 142 4.83 16.01 -14.11
CA ALA A 142 4.94 14.76 -13.36
C ALA A 142 3.61 14.01 -13.31
N VAL A 143 2.49 14.70 -13.10
CA VAL A 143 1.15 14.10 -13.12
C VAL A 143 0.88 13.45 -14.48
N ALA A 144 1.10 14.19 -15.58
CA ALA A 144 0.90 13.67 -16.94
C ALA A 144 1.79 12.45 -17.24
N TRP A 145 3.04 12.47 -16.78
CA TRP A 145 3.95 11.34 -16.93
C TRP A 145 3.47 10.09 -16.18
N PHE A 146 2.96 10.25 -14.95
CA PHE A 146 2.39 9.15 -14.19
C PHE A 146 1.09 8.63 -14.81
N GLU A 147 0.25 9.52 -15.35
CA GLU A 147 -1.00 9.16 -16.04
C GLU A 147 -0.75 8.29 -17.27
N GLU A 148 0.27 8.61 -18.06
CA GLU A 148 0.69 7.78 -19.19
C GLU A 148 1.22 6.42 -18.72
N LYS A 149 2.06 6.43 -17.68
CA LYS A 149 2.71 5.22 -17.18
C LYS A 149 1.76 4.24 -16.50
N ILE A 150 0.68 4.72 -15.87
CA ILE A 150 -0.23 3.87 -15.10
C ILE A 150 -0.90 2.81 -15.96
N THR A 151 -1.06 3.06 -17.26
CA THR A 151 -1.69 2.13 -18.20
C THR A 151 -0.96 0.79 -18.28
N ASP A 152 0.38 0.81 -18.16
CA ASP A 152 1.24 -0.37 -18.24
C ASP A 152 1.85 -0.74 -16.87
N TYR A 153 1.33 -0.16 -15.78
CA TYR A 153 1.90 -0.40 -14.46
C TYR A 153 1.59 -1.83 -13.97
N PRO A 154 2.58 -2.57 -13.49
CA PRO A 154 2.41 -4.00 -13.18
C PRO A 154 1.56 -4.28 -11.94
N VAL A 155 1.27 -3.26 -11.14
CA VAL A 155 0.49 -3.36 -9.91
C VAL A 155 -0.68 -2.37 -9.90
N PRO A 156 -1.79 -2.69 -9.21
CA PRO A 156 -2.93 -1.78 -9.11
C PRO A 156 -2.53 -0.45 -8.49
N SER A 157 -2.89 0.65 -9.15
CA SER A 157 -2.76 2.00 -8.62
C SER A 157 -4.01 2.80 -8.91
N ASP A 158 -4.52 3.51 -7.91
CA ASP A 158 -5.74 4.31 -8.00
C ASP A 158 -5.47 5.82 -8.00
N GLY A 159 -4.20 6.23 -8.02
CA GLY A 159 -3.82 7.63 -8.07
C GLY A 159 -2.44 7.92 -7.52
N LEU A 160 -2.20 9.19 -7.29
CA LEU A 160 -0.95 9.74 -6.77
C LEU A 160 -1.17 10.36 -5.40
N VAL A 161 -0.09 10.49 -4.64
CA VAL A 161 -0.06 11.30 -3.43
C VAL A 161 1.00 12.39 -3.60
N LEU A 162 0.58 13.64 -3.64
CA LEU A 162 1.47 14.78 -3.54
C LEU A 162 1.79 15.00 -2.07
N LEU A 163 3.06 14.95 -1.72
CA LEU A 163 3.56 15.01 -0.35
C LEU A 163 4.62 16.10 -0.23
N LEU A 164 4.55 16.91 0.83
CA LEU A 164 5.59 17.89 1.12
C LEU A 164 6.89 17.18 1.49
N ASP A 165 7.99 17.55 0.81
CA ASP A 165 9.32 17.01 1.09
C ASP A 165 9.86 17.50 2.45
N ASP A 166 9.70 18.79 2.76
CA ASP A 166 10.09 19.39 4.03
C ASP A 166 9.31 18.75 5.20
N ILE A 167 10.00 17.94 6.01
CA ILE A 167 9.39 17.17 7.09
C ILE A 167 8.88 18.10 8.19
N ALA A 168 9.71 19.02 8.66
CA ALA A 168 9.38 19.90 9.78
C ALA A 168 8.22 20.83 9.45
N TYR A 169 8.23 21.43 8.24
CA TYR A 169 7.11 22.23 7.76
C TYR A 169 5.85 21.38 7.60
N GLY A 170 5.96 20.21 6.99
CA GLY A 170 4.83 19.30 6.83
C GLY A 170 4.18 18.88 8.15
N GLU A 171 4.97 18.62 9.18
CA GLU A 171 4.48 18.31 10.52
C GLU A 171 3.83 19.51 11.21
N SER A 172 4.35 20.72 11.00
CA SER A 172 3.80 21.95 11.55
C SER A 172 2.37 22.26 11.08
N LEU A 173 1.98 21.77 9.89
CA LEU A 173 0.63 21.93 9.34
C LEU A 173 -0.43 21.12 10.10
N GLY A 174 0.01 20.13 10.89
CA GLY A 174 -0.86 19.28 11.70
C GLY A 174 -1.77 18.38 10.88
N ARG A 175 -2.93 18.04 11.45
CA ARG A 175 -3.88 17.08 10.88
C ARG A 175 -5.30 17.62 10.94
N THR A 176 -6.13 17.17 10.01
CA THR A 176 -7.58 17.20 10.16
C THR A 176 -8.02 16.05 11.07
N ALA A 177 -9.31 15.89 11.31
CA ALA A 177 -9.83 14.75 12.08
C ALA A 177 -9.40 13.37 11.51
N LYS A 178 -9.13 13.30 10.20
CA LYS A 178 -8.82 12.03 9.51
C LYS A 178 -7.47 12.01 8.80
N PHE A 179 -7.00 13.14 8.26
CA PHE A 179 -5.87 13.18 7.33
C PHE A 179 -4.79 14.18 7.74
N PRO A 180 -3.51 13.89 7.45
CA PRO A 180 -2.45 14.89 7.60
C PRO A 180 -2.62 16.00 6.56
N ARG A 181 -2.18 17.22 6.88
CA ARG A 181 -2.29 18.37 5.97
C ARG A 181 -1.08 18.53 5.04
N ASN A 182 -0.05 17.72 5.23
CA ASN A 182 1.17 17.71 4.40
C ASN A 182 1.06 16.86 3.14
N ALA A 183 -0.10 16.28 2.86
CA ALA A 183 -0.31 15.40 1.72
C ALA A 183 -1.68 15.60 1.09
N ILE A 184 -1.75 15.50 -0.23
CA ILE A 184 -2.99 15.54 -1.01
C ILE A 184 -3.00 14.34 -1.95
N ALA A 185 -4.10 13.59 -1.95
CA ALA A 185 -4.33 12.53 -2.91
C ALA A 185 -4.92 13.09 -4.21
N PHE A 186 -4.34 12.69 -5.33
CA PHE A 186 -4.88 12.89 -6.66
C PHE A 186 -5.29 11.51 -7.19
N LYS A 187 -6.58 11.35 -7.46
CA LYS A 187 -7.12 10.10 -7.99
C LYS A 187 -7.43 10.23 -9.47
N TRP A 188 -7.14 9.16 -10.21
CA TRP A 188 -7.57 9.06 -11.60
C TRP A 188 -9.10 9.07 -11.67
N ALA A 189 -9.64 9.50 -12.79
CA ALA A 189 -11.08 9.38 -13.02
C ALA A 189 -11.43 7.89 -13.09
N ASP A 190 -12.42 7.49 -12.31
CA ASP A 190 -12.96 6.13 -12.39
C ASP A 190 -13.63 5.90 -13.75
N GLU A 191 -13.50 4.69 -14.29
CA GLU A 191 -14.29 4.29 -15.44
C GLU A 191 -15.78 4.36 -15.10
N GLN A 192 -16.51 5.09 -15.90
CA GLN A 192 -17.97 5.25 -15.74
C GLN A 192 -18.69 4.44 -16.80
N ALA A 193 -19.71 3.68 -16.37
CA ALA A 193 -20.60 2.99 -17.27
C ALA A 193 -22.04 3.41 -16.92
N GLU A 194 -22.81 3.76 -17.95
CA GLU A 194 -24.24 4.02 -17.77
C GLU A 194 -24.98 2.69 -17.65
N THR A 195 -25.85 2.61 -16.65
CA THR A 195 -26.72 1.45 -16.46
C THR A 195 -28.11 1.92 -15.98
N THR A 196 -29.07 1.02 -16.02
CA THR A 196 -30.43 1.30 -15.52
C THR A 196 -30.61 0.61 -14.18
N LEU A 197 -30.86 1.40 -13.14
CA LEU A 197 -31.24 0.87 -11.84
C LEU A 197 -32.63 0.21 -11.96
N ARG A 198 -32.71 -1.10 -11.75
CA ARG A 198 -33.95 -1.87 -11.82
C ARG A 198 -34.62 -1.98 -10.45
N GLU A 199 -33.82 -2.23 -9.43
CA GLU A 199 -34.29 -2.48 -8.09
C GLU A 199 -33.24 -2.09 -7.07
N VAL A 200 -33.62 -1.84 -5.82
CA VAL A 200 -32.71 -1.68 -4.68
C VAL A 200 -33.03 -2.77 -3.67
N GLU A 201 -32.12 -3.70 -3.51
CA GLU A 201 -32.19 -4.73 -2.49
C GLU A 201 -31.59 -4.20 -1.18
N TRP A 202 -32.26 -4.44 -0.07
CA TRP A 202 -31.79 -4.05 1.26
C TRP A 202 -31.21 -5.26 1.99
N SER A 203 -29.89 -5.28 2.12
CA SER A 203 -29.15 -6.40 2.70
C SER A 203 -28.59 -6.04 4.09
N ALA A 204 -28.82 -6.91 5.07
CA ALA A 204 -28.27 -6.74 6.42
C ALA A 204 -26.82 -7.20 6.47
N SER A 205 -25.90 -6.32 6.93
CA SER A 205 -24.53 -6.68 7.20
C SER A 205 -24.39 -7.48 8.50
N ARG A 206 -23.23 -8.09 8.71
CA ARG A 206 -22.92 -8.82 9.95
C ARG A 206 -23.03 -7.96 11.22
N THR A 207 -22.90 -6.64 11.10
CA THR A 207 -23.00 -5.68 12.21
C THR A 207 -24.40 -5.12 12.41
N GLY A 208 -25.39 -5.57 11.63
CA GLY A 208 -26.77 -5.11 11.69
C GLY A 208 -27.05 -3.84 10.88
N LEU A 209 -26.04 -3.27 10.20
CA LEU A 209 -26.30 -2.18 9.25
C LEU A 209 -27.02 -2.72 8.02
N ILE A 210 -28.06 -2.02 7.60
CA ILE A 210 -28.78 -2.30 6.38
C ILE A 210 -28.16 -1.51 5.25
N ASN A 211 -27.63 -2.21 4.25
CA ASN A 211 -26.95 -1.62 3.10
C ASN A 211 -27.86 -1.70 1.87
N PRO A 212 -28.04 -0.62 1.11
CA PRO A 212 -28.71 -0.67 -0.19
C PRO A 212 -27.73 -1.29 -1.22
N VAL A 213 -28.25 -2.21 -2.02
CA VAL A 213 -27.54 -2.83 -3.15
C VAL A 213 -28.34 -2.52 -4.40
N ALA A 214 -27.72 -1.84 -5.37
CA ALA A 214 -28.33 -1.57 -6.67
C ALA A 214 -28.31 -2.85 -7.53
N ILE A 215 -29.46 -3.19 -8.14
CA ILE A 215 -29.64 -4.31 -9.05
C ILE A 215 -29.93 -3.79 -10.45
#